data_c2b10a7909d0dda3caa852296ccd94b1
#
_entry.id   c2b10a7909d0dda3caa852296ccd94b1
#
_cell.length_a   1.000
_cell.length_b   1.000
_cell.length_c   1.000
_cell.angle_alpha   90.00
_cell.angle_beta   90.00
_cell.angle_gamma   90.00
#
_symmetry.space_group_name_H-M   'P 1'
#
loop_
_entity.id
_entity.type
_entity.pdbx_description
1 polymer ?
#
loop_
_entity_poly.entity_id
_entity_poly.type
_entity_poly.pdbx_seq_one_letter_code
_entity_poly.pdbx_strand_id
1 'polypeptide(L)'
;LPPDRLFAANWVYQFSILTFCIHVLRVPYEGSVIAYERMSFFAYASIFDAILKLIGVFLLKFVFSDKLIAYSAIVFFITTTIFFVYKKYCNSNFNSSRYRFLWDKTLFRKLLTYSSWSMFGSFSNVATQNGFIFLINIFYGVVANAAMGIANQVNSAMSSIVSGFQTSARPQIVKAYSQGEYDRFFDLISRTSKFSFSLI
;
A
#
# COMPACT_ATOMS: atom_id res chain seq x y z
N LEU A 1 6.87 -19.20 -21.01
CA LEU A 1 8.02 -19.32 -20.11
C LEU A 1 8.84 -20.52 -20.53
N PRO A 2 10.17 -20.45 -20.57
CA PRO A 2 11.01 -21.62 -20.81
C PRO A 2 10.74 -22.70 -19.76
N PRO A 3 10.72 -24.00 -20.14
CA PRO A 3 10.40 -25.10 -19.22
C PRO A 3 11.30 -25.13 -17.99
N ASP A 4 12.57 -24.72 -18.12
CA ASP A 4 13.55 -24.65 -17.02
C ASP A 4 13.20 -23.62 -15.94
N ARG A 5 12.33 -22.66 -16.25
CA ARG A 5 11.90 -21.60 -15.32
C ARG A 5 10.54 -21.87 -14.68
N LEU A 6 9.82 -22.93 -15.09
CA LEU A 6 8.50 -23.23 -14.54
C LEU A 6 8.54 -23.55 -13.04
N PHE A 7 9.58 -24.24 -12.60
CA PHE A 7 9.76 -24.55 -11.18
C PHE A 7 9.95 -23.27 -10.35
N ALA A 8 10.82 -22.36 -10.78
CA ALA A 8 11.03 -21.10 -10.12
C ALA A 8 9.77 -20.22 -10.12
N ALA A 9 9.06 -20.16 -11.25
CA ALA A 9 7.81 -19.41 -11.40
C ALA A 9 6.73 -19.92 -10.43
N ASN A 10 6.61 -21.24 -10.23
CA ASN A 10 5.66 -21.81 -9.29
C ASN A 10 5.97 -21.40 -7.84
N TRP A 11 7.22 -21.44 -7.40
CA TRP A 11 7.60 -20.97 -6.06
C TRP A 11 7.34 -19.49 -5.86
N VAL A 12 7.67 -18.67 -6.84
CA VAL A 12 7.37 -17.23 -6.80
C VAL A 12 5.88 -16.99 -6.68
N TYR A 13 5.07 -17.74 -7.43
CA TYR A 13 3.61 -17.64 -7.36
C TYR A 13 3.08 -17.98 -5.96
N GLN A 14 3.56 -19.08 -5.35
CA GLN A 14 3.17 -19.47 -4.00
C GLN A 14 3.56 -18.41 -2.95
N PHE A 15 4.80 -17.91 -2.98
CA PHE A 15 5.23 -16.84 -2.08
C PHE A 15 4.44 -15.54 -2.31
N SER A 16 4.06 -15.22 -3.54
CA SER A 16 3.24 -14.05 -3.85
C SER A 16 1.84 -14.15 -3.24
N ILE A 17 1.20 -15.33 -3.32
CA ILE A 17 -0.09 -15.58 -2.68
C ILE A 17 0.02 -15.43 -1.17
N LEU A 18 1.03 -16.05 -0.55
CA LEU A 18 1.25 -15.96 0.90
C LEU A 18 1.50 -14.50 1.33
N THR A 19 2.32 -13.78 0.58
CA THR A 19 2.58 -12.35 0.83
C THR A 19 1.31 -11.53 0.74
N PHE A 20 0.47 -11.78 -0.26
CA PHE A 20 -0.84 -11.13 -0.40
C PHE A 20 -1.75 -11.41 0.80
N CYS A 21 -1.83 -12.66 1.25
CA CYS A 21 -2.61 -13.01 2.45
C CYS A 21 -2.13 -12.24 3.69
N ILE A 22 -0.81 -12.14 3.90
CA ILE A 22 -0.25 -11.37 5.01
C ILE A 22 -0.56 -9.87 4.87
N HIS A 23 -0.51 -9.31 3.66
CA HIS A 23 -0.92 -7.93 3.42
C HIS A 23 -2.38 -7.68 3.82
N VAL A 24 -3.29 -8.55 3.42
CA VAL A 24 -4.72 -8.43 3.80
C VAL A 24 -4.90 -8.47 5.32
N LEU A 25 -4.17 -9.35 6.01
CA LEU A 25 -4.20 -9.42 7.48
C LEU A 25 -3.60 -8.18 8.17
N ARG A 26 -2.71 -7.45 7.51
CA ARG A 26 -2.08 -6.22 8.03
C ARG A 26 -3.01 -5.01 7.95
N VAL A 27 -3.88 -4.93 6.95
CA VAL A 27 -4.76 -3.77 6.69
C VAL A 27 -5.53 -3.26 7.92
N PRO A 28 -6.17 -4.11 8.75
CA PRO A 28 -6.87 -3.64 9.93
C PRO A 28 -5.97 -2.97 10.97
N TYR A 29 -4.74 -3.45 11.13
CA TYR A 29 -3.76 -2.88 12.05
C TYR A 29 -3.23 -1.53 11.55
N GLU A 30 -2.94 -1.40 10.26
CA GLU A 30 -2.59 -0.12 9.63
C GLU A 30 -3.73 0.90 9.77
N GLY A 31 -4.95 0.48 9.48
CA GLY A 31 -6.14 1.31 9.67
C GLY A 31 -6.30 1.80 11.11
N SER A 32 -6.03 0.93 12.10
CA SER A 32 -6.06 1.30 13.51
C SER A 32 -5.00 2.36 13.85
N VAL A 33 -3.75 2.20 13.39
CA VAL A 33 -2.67 3.17 13.60
C VAL A 33 -3.03 4.54 13.04
N ILE A 34 -3.61 4.58 11.84
CA ILE A 34 -4.05 5.82 11.18
C ILE A 34 -5.23 6.44 11.95
N ALA A 35 -6.23 5.63 12.35
CA ALA A 35 -7.41 6.10 13.07
C ALA A 35 -7.07 6.68 14.45
N TYR A 36 -6.07 6.13 15.14
CA TYR A 36 -5.54 6.66 16.41
C TYR A 36 -4.49 7.76 16.23
N GLU A 37 -4.32 8.29 15.02
CA GLU A 37 -3.38 9.38 14.68
C GLU A 37 -1.92 9.09 15.08
N ARG A 38 -1.51 7.82 15.17
CA ARG A 38 -0.13 7.44 15.53
C ARG A 38 0.80 7.48 14.32
N MET A 39 0.87 8.64 13.67
CA MET A 39 1.63 8.82 12.42
C MET A 39 3.13 8.63 12.59
N SER A 40 3.69 8.94 13.77
CA SER A 40 5.10 8.67 14.06
C SER A 40 5.44 7.19 13.95
N PHE A 41 4.59 6.31 14.50
CA PHE A 41 4.80 4.86 14.37
C PHE A 41 4.66 4.41 12.90
N PHE A 42 3.68 4.94 12.18
CA PHE A 42 3.50 4.65 10.74
C PHE A 42 4.76 5.02 9.94
N ALA A 43 5.34 6.21 10.19
CA ALA A 43 6.56 6.66 9.54
C ALA A 43 7.76 5.74 9.87
N TYR A 44 7.98 5.43 11.15
CA TYR A 44 9.08 4.54 11.55
C TYR A 44 8.93 3.13 10.97
N ALA A 45 7.71 2.58 10.97
CA ALA A 45 7.44 1.27 10.39
C ALA A 45 7.70 1.26 8.86
N SER A 46 7.35 2.34 8.16
CA SER A 46 7.61 2.48 6.73
C SER A 46 9.11 2.60 6.41
N ILE A 47 9.87 3.34 7.22
CA ILE A 47 11.33 3.42 7.09
C ILE A 47 11.96 2.06 7.38
N PHE A 48 11.51 1.37 8.39
CA PHE A 48 12.01 0.03 8.75
C PHE A 48 11.73 -0.99 7.63
N ASP A 49 10.54 -0.96 7.03
CA ASP A 49 10.20 -1.78 5.85
C ASP A 49 11.14 -1.50 4.67
N ALA A 50 11.40 -0.22 4.38
CA ALA A 50 12.31 0.18 3.31
C ALA A 50 13.75 -0.30 3.55
N ILE A 51 14.26 -0.17 4.78
CA ILE A 51 15.59 -0.63 5.17
C ILE A 51 15.69 -2.16 5.03
N LEU A 52 14.69 -2.91 5.51
CA LEU A 52 14.67 -4.37 5.37
C LEU A 52 14.66 -4.81 3.91
N LYS A 53 13.90 -4.14 3.05
CA LYS A 53 13.88 -4.41 1.61
C LYS A 53 15.24 -4.13 0.97
N LEU A 54 15.89 -3.04 1.34
CA LEU A 54 17.22 -2.70 0.86
C LEU A 54 18.23 -3.78 1.26
N ILE A 55 18.25 -4.17 2.53
CA ILE A 55 19.10 -5.26 3.04
C ILE A 55 18.80 -6.55 2.29
N GLY A 56 17.52 -6.87 2.08
CA GLY A 56 17.10 -8.06 1.34
C GLY A 56 17.66 -8.12 -0.07
N VAL A 57 17.65 -6.98 -0.79
CA VAL A 57 18.23 -6.87 -2.14
C VAL A 57 19.75 -7.06 -2.10
N PHE A 58 20.45 -6.50 -1.09
CA PHE A 58 21.88 -6.72 -0.93
C PHE A 58 22.23 -8.19 -0.64
N LEU A 59 21.43 -8.87 0.15
CA LEU A 59 21.61 -10.30 0.46
C LEU A 59 21.52 -11.19 -0.79
N LEU A 60 20.76 -10.77 -1.82
CA LEU A 60 20.68 -11.50 -3.09
C LEU A 60 22.03 -11.64 -3.81
N LYS A 61 22.99 -10.75 -3.54
CA LYS A 61 24.34 -10.86 -4.07
C LYS A 61 25.06 -12.13 -3.61
N PHE A 62 24.76 -12.60 -2.40
CA PHE A 62 25.41 -13.74 -1.77
C PHE A 62 24.66 -15.06 -2.02
N VAL A 63 23.51 -15.01 -2.66
CA VAL A 63 22.72 -16.21 -2.98
C VAL A 63 23.24 -16.82 -4.29
N PHE A 64 23.76 -18.04 -4.20
CA PHE A 64 24.24 -18.83 -5.34
C PHE A 64 23.13 -19.60 -6.04
N SER A 65 21.95 -19.74 -5.42
CA SER A 65 20.75 -20.40 -5.95
C SER A 65 19.94 -19.47 -6.85
N ASP A 66 18.76 -19.91 -7.27
CA ASP A 66 17.89 -19.09 -8.12
C ASP A 66 17.48 -17.78 -7.42
N LYS A 67 18.01 -16.65 -7.92
CA LYS A 67 17.79 -15.31 -7.35
C LYS A 67 16.32 -14.92 -7.32
N LEU A 68 15.50 -15.46 -8.23
CA LEU A 68 14.09 -15.16 -8.32
C LEU A 68 13.31 -15.77 -7.14
N ILE A 69 13.60 -17.03 -6.81
CA ILE A 69 12.99 -17.71 -5.65
C ILE A 69 13.45 -17.05 -4.36
N ALA A 70 14.76 -16.77 -4.23
CA ALA A 70 15.31 -16.12 -3.06
C ALA A 70 14.68 -14.74 -2.82
N TYR A 71 14.50 -13.95 -3.87
CA TYR A 71 13.85 -12.65 -3.78
C TYR A 71 12.41 -12.74 -3.26
N SER A 72 11.62 -13.65 -3.82
CA SER A 72 10.23 -13.83 -3.40
C SER A 72 10.11 -14.30 -1.94
N ALA A 73 11.01 -15.19 -1.50
CA ALA A 73 11.09 -15.62 -0.11
C ALA A 73 11.48 -14.46 0.83
N ILE A 74 12.49 -13.67 0.47
CA ILE A 74 12.91 -12.49 1.25
C ILE A 74 11.75 -11.50 1.40
N VAL A 75 11.03 -11.18 0.33
CA VAL A 75 9.86 -10.29 0.37
C VAL A 75 8.77 -10.85 1.29
N PHE A 76 8.51 -12.14 1.24
CA PHE A 76 7.55 -12.79 2.14
C PHE A 76 7.97 -12.65 3.62
N PHE A 77 9.24 -12.94 3.95
CA PHE A 77 9.73 -12.81 5.34
C PHE A 77 9.70 -11.36 5.83
N ILE A 78 10.07 -10.39 5.00
CA ILE A 78 10.00 -8.97 5.36
C ILE A 78 8.56 -8.57 5.64
N THR A 79 7.62 -8.90 4.74
CA THR A 79 6.20 -8.59 4.90
C THR A 79 5.63 -9.21 6.18
N THR A 80 6.02 -10.45 6.48
CA THR A 80 5.63 -11.16 7.69
C THR A 80 6.18 -10.47 8.94
N THR A 81 7.45 -10.05 8.92
CA THR A 81 8.07 -9.30 10.02
C THR A 81 7.33 -7.99 10.29
N ILE A 82 7.04 -7.21 9.25
CA ILE A 82 6.30 -5.95 9.37
C ILE A 82 4.88 -6.21 9.93
N PHE A 83 4.20 -7.24 9.48
CA PHE A 83 2.90 -7.63 10.03
C PHE A 83 2.97 -7.87 11.55
N PHE A 84 3.98 -8.62 12.02
CA PHE A 84 4.14 -8.87 13.45
C PHE A 84 4.47 -7.59 14.23
N VAL A 85 5.25 -6.67 13.66
CA VAL A 85 5.54 -5.36 14.26
C VAL A 85 4.25 -4.57 14.46
N TYR A 86 3.41 -4.45 13.43
CA TYR A 86 2.12 -3.78 13.51
C TYR A 86 1.18 -4.45 14.52
N LYS A 87 1.06 -5.77 14.46
CA LYS A 87 0.22 -6.55 15.37
C LYS A 87 0.64 -6.38 16.83
N LYS A 88 1.95 -6.47 17.13
CA LYS A 88 2.48 -6.29 18.47
C LYS A 88 2.21 -4.87 18.99
N TYR A 89 2.47 -3.87 18.18
CA TYR A 89 2.24 -2.48 18.53
C TYR A 89 0.76 -2.19 18.82
N CYS A 90 -0.13 -2.62 17.93
CA CYS A 90 -1.57 -2.41 18.09
C CYS A 90 -2.12 -3.14 19.31
N ASN A 91 -1.73 -4.40 19.53
CA ASN A 91 -2.19 -5.16 20.70
C ASN A 91 -1.69 -4.58 22.04
N SER A 92 -0.53 -3.92 22.05
CA SER A 92 0.02 -3.30 23.26
C SER A 92 -0.60 -1.93 23.56
N ASN A 93 -0.92 -1.15 22.51
CA ASN A 93 -1.35 0.25 22.69
C ASN A 93 -2.86 0.46 22.54
N PHE A 94 -3.57 -0.48 21.89
CA PHE A 94 -4.99 -0.33 21.57
C PHE A 94 -5.81 -1.51 22.07
N ASN A 95 -6.61 -1.30 23.11
CA ASN A 95 -7.52 -2.35 23.62
C ASN A 95 -8.56 -2.80 22.58
N SER A 96 -8.92 -1.94 21.65
CA SER A 96 -9.87 -2.23 20.55
C SER A 96 -9.27 -3.08 19.44
N SER A 97 -7.95 -3.22 19.34
CA SER A 97 -7.28 -4.01 18.29
C SER A 97 -7.16 -5.50 18.64
N ARG A 98 -7.68 -5.92 19.79
CA ARG A 98 -7.74 -7.34 20.13
C ARG A 98 -8.76 -8.04 19.25
N TYR A 99 -8.35 -9.07 18.57
CA TYR A 99 -9.22 -9.87 17.71
C TYR A 99 -10.43 -10.40 18.52
N ARG A 100 -11.62 -9.96 18.14
CA ARG A 100 -12.91 -10.50 18.60
C ARG A 100 -13.74 -10.84 17.38
N PHE A 101 -14.18 -12.08 17.27
CA PHE A 101 -15.12 -12.44 16.24
C PHE A 101 -16.49 -11.87 16.60
N LEU A 102 -16.90 -10.80 15.93
CA LEU A 102 -18.20 -10.18 16.06
C LEU A 102 -18.87 -10.16 14.69
N TRP A 103 -20.01 -10.76 14.58
CA TRP A 103 -20.81 -10.75 13.37
C TRP A 103 -21.95 -9.76 13.50
N ASP A 104 -21.78 -8.55 13.01
CA ASP A 104 -22.84 -7.54 12.90
C ASP A 104 -23.21 -7.37 11.43
N LYS A 105 -24.42 -7.84 11.09
CA LYS A 105 -24.98 -7.80 9.74
C LYS A 105 -25.14 -6.36 9.22
N THR A 106 -25.48 -5.43 10.11
CA THR A 106 -25.71 -4.02 9.77
C THR A 106 -24.41 -3.34 9.41
N LEU A 107 -23.39 -3.53 10.24
CA LEU A 107 -22.03 -3.02 9.99
C LEU A 107 -21.45 -3.65 8.74
N PHE A 108 -21.57 -4.95 8.57
CA PHE A 108 -21.09 -5.68 7.39
C PHE A 108 -21.71 -5.13 6.10
N ARG A 109 -23.03 -4.89 6.09
CA ARG A 109 -23.72 -4.32 4.92
C ARG A 109 -23.21 -2.90 4.59
N LYS A 110 -23.02 -2.05 5.60
CA LYS A 110 -22.45 -0.70 5.40
C LYS A 110 -21.03 -0.74 4.82
N LEU A 111 -20.18 -1.62 5.37
CA LEU A 111 -18.83 -1.80 4.89
C LEU A 111 -18.81 -2.35 3.46
N LEU A 112 -19.64 -3.34 3.14
CA LEU A 112 -19.75 -3.87 1.78
C LEU A 112 -20.19 -2.81 0.79
N THR A 113 -21.21 -2.02 1.11
CA THR A 113 -21.69 -0.96 0.21
C THR A 113 -20.61 0.07 -0.06
N TYR A 114 -19.91 0.54 0.99
CA TYR A 114 -18.82 1.47 0.84
C TYR A 114 -17.66 0.88 0.03
N SER A 115 -17.25 -0.35 0.36
CA SER A 115 -16.16 -1.04 -0.32
C SER A 115 -16.47 -1.32 -1.80
N SER A 116 -17.72 -1.66 -2.12
CA SER A 116 -18.13 -1.91 -3.50
C SER A 116 -18.03 -0.65 -4.36
N TRP A 117 -18.47 0.50 -3.85
CA TRP A 117 -18.30 1.77 -4.56
C TRP A 117 -16.83 2.18 -4.72
N SER A 118 -16.05 2.00 -3.66
CA SER A 118 -14.61 2.26 -3.70
C SER A 118 -13.88 1.31 -4.67
N MET A 119 -14.26 0.04 -4.68
CA MET A 119 -13.73 -0.96 -5.61
C MET A 119 -14.06 -0.61 -7.06
N PHE A 120 -15.28 -0.17 -7.36
CA PHE A 120 -15.67 0.24 -8.70
C PHE A 120 -14.83 1.44 -9.19
N GLY A 121 -14.63 2.45 -8.33
CA GLY A 121 -13.75 3.58 -8.64
C GLY A 121 -12.30 3.17 -8.89
N SER A 122 -11.77 2.28 -8.04
CA SER A 122 -10.41 1.77 -8.20
C SER A 122 -10.26 0.92 -9.46
N PHE A 123 -11.24 0.08 -9.77
CA PHE A 123 -11.25 -0.72 -11.00
C PHE A 123 -11.26 0.15 -12.25
N SER A 124 -12.07 1.21 -12.27
CA SER A 124 -12.10 2.17 -13.39
C SER A 124 -10.73 2.82 -13.61
N ASN A 125 -10.06 3.21 -12.51
CA ASN A 125 -8.73 3.80 -12.58
C ASN A 125 -7.68 2.82 -13.13
N VAL A 126 -7.65 1.59 -12.62
CA VAL A 126 -6.75 0.52 -13.09
C VAL A 126 -7.03 0.17 -14.55
N ALA A 127 -8.30 0.07 -14.95
CA ALA A 127 -8.69 -0.20 -16.33
C ALA A 127 -8.24 0.91 -17.27
N THR A 128 -8.37 2.17 -16.86
CA THR A 128 -7.90 3.32 -17.64
C THR A 128 -6.38 3.28 -17.81
N GLN A 129 -5.62 3.10 -16.74
CA GLN A 129 -4.16 3.06 -16.82
C GLN A 129 -3.65 1.90 -17.68
N ASN A 130 -4.16 0.69 -17.46
CA ASN A 130 -3.76 -0.45 -18.27
C ASN A 130 -4.25 -0.36 -19.72
N GLY A 131 -5.44 0.20 -19.94
CA GLY A 131 -5.96 0.49 -21.27
C GLY A 131 -5.07 1.46 -22.03
N PHE A 132 -4.57 2.51 -21.40
CA PHE A 132 -3.59 3.42 -21.99
C PHE A 132 -2.30 2.71 -22.40
N ILE A 133 -1.74 1.90 -21.50
CA ILE A 133 -0.52 1.12 -21.76
C ILE A 133 -0.73 0.18 -22.95
N PHE A 134 -1.89 -0.49 -23.02
CA PHE A 134 -2.25 -1.38 -24.11
C PHE A 134 -2.37 -0.64 -25.46
N LEU A 135 -3.05 0.50 -25.48
CA LEU A 135 -3.19 1.33 -26.68
C LEU A 135 -1.83 1.87 -27.17
N ILE A 136 -1.00 2.38 -26.26
CA ILE A 136 0.34 2.85 -26.62
C ILE A 136 1.17 1.71 -27.22
N ASN A 137 1.08 0.51 -26.66
CA ASN A 137 1.83 -0.63 -27.20
C ASN A 137 1.37 -1.02 -28.62
N ILE A 138 0.07 -0.97 -28.89
CA ILE A 138 -0.48 -1.29 -30.22
C ILE A 138 -0.12 -0.23 -31.25
N PHE A 139 -0.31 1.05 -30.94
CA PHE A 139 -0.18 2.12 -31.92
C PHE A 139 1.26 2.66 -32.07
N TYR A 140 2.04 2.65 -31.00
CA TYR A 140 3.37 3.26 -30.95
C TYR A 140 4.51 2.26 -30.67
N GLY A 141 4.15 1.01 -30.37
CA GLY A 141 5.13 -0.07 -30.15
C GLY A 141 5.83 -0.05 -28.80
N VAL A 142 6.76 -1.00 -28.64
CA VAL A 142 7.41 -1.32 -27.36
C VAL A 142 8.28 -0.18 -26.82
N VAL A 143 8.92 0.60 -27.69
CA VAL A 143 9.82 1.70 -27.27
C VAL A 143 9.01 2.83 -26.61
N ALA A 144 7.89 3.21 -27.20
CA ALA A 144 7.01 4.22 -26.63
C ALA A 144 6.40 3.76 -25.30
N ASN A 145 6.05 2.47 -25.21
CA ASN A 145 5.55 1.86 -23.98
C ASN A 145 6.62 1.87 -22.86
N ALA A 146 7.87 1.59 -23.19
CA ALA A 146 8.98 1.67 -22.23
C ALA A 146 9.20 3.11 -21.73
N ALA A 147 9.15 4.10 -22.64
CA ALA A 147 9.26 5.51 -22.25
C ALA A 147 8.12 5.94 -21.33
N MET A 148 6.87 5.52 -21.62
CA MET A 148 5.72 5.76 -20.76
C MET A 148 5.87 5.09 -19.40
N GLY A 149 6.45 3.88 -19.35
CA GLY A 149 6.77 3.19 -18.10
C GLY A 149 7.71 3.99 -17.20
N ILE A 150 8.75 4.59 -17.78
CA ILE A 150 9.70 5.46 -17.04
C ILE A 150 8.98 6.72 -16.54
N ALA A 151 8.19 7.37 -17.39
CA ALA A 151 7.40 8.55 -17.00
C ALA A 151 6.43 8.24 -15.84
N ASN A 152 5.73 7.10 -15.90
CA ASN A 152 4.85 6.64 -14.84
C ASN A 152 5.61 6.34 -13.54
N GLN A 153 6.83 5.83 -13.62
CA GLN A 153 7.66 5.57 -12.43
C GLN A 153 8.05 6.87 -11.72
N VAL A 154 8.44 7.90 -12.48
CA VAL A 154 8.73 9.23 -11.93
C VAL A 154 7.48 9.84 -11.29
N ASN A 155 6.35 9.81 -12.01
CA ASN A 155 5.08 10.31 -11.50
C ASN A 155 4.65 9.58 -10.21
N SER A 156 4.81 8.25 -10.15
CA SER A 156 4.48 7.46 -8.97
C SER A 156 5.38 7.81 -7.77
N ALA A 157 6.66 8.10 -8.00
CA ALA A 157 7.57 8.52 -6.94
C ALA A 157 7.15 9.88 -6.36
N MET A 158 6.82 10.86 -7.21
CA MET A 158 6.31 12.17 -6.78
C MET A 158 4.98 12.04 -6.04
N SER A 159 4.05 11.29 -6.61
CA SER A 159 2.73 11.03 -6.00
C SER A 159 2.82 10.34 -4.65
N SER A 160 3.83 9.50 -4.43
CA SER A 160 4.05 8.82 -3.14
C SER A 160 4.39 9.79 -2.02
N ILE A 161 5.17 10.84 -2.32
CA ILE A 161 5.51 11.89 -1.34
C ILE A 161 4.25 12.66 -0.93
N VAL A 162 3.46 13.09 -1.93
CA VAL A 162 2.22 13.83 -1.70
C VAL A 162 1.19 12.99 -0.94
N SER A 163 1.01 11.71 -1.33
CA SER A 163 0.05 10.82 -0.69
C SER A 163 0.43 10.49 0.76
N GLY A 164 1.71 10.40 1.08
CA GLY A 164 2.19 10.26 2.46
C GLY A 164 1.77 11.44 3.34
N PHE A 165 1.94 12.67 2.83
CA PHE A 165 1.50 13.88 3.51
C PHE A 165 -0.04 13.93 3.67
N GLN A 166 -0.78 13.66 2.61
CA GLN A 166 -2.25 13.63 2.64
C GLN A 166 -2.79 12.57 3.61
N THR A 167 -2.16 11.40 3.67
CA THR A 167 -2.54 10.34 4.61
C THR A 167 -2.42 10.80 6.06
N SER A 168 -1.40 11.59 6.38
CA SER A 168 -1.20 12.15 7.72
C SER A 168 -2.24 13.22 8.09
N ALA A 169 -2.72 14.01 7.11
CA ALA A 169 -3.70 15.06 7.33
C ALA A 169 -5.15 14.53 7.40
N ARG A 170 -5.44 13.42 6.72
CA ARG A 170 -6.78 12.84 6.59
C ARG A 170 -7.55 12.65 7.90
N PRO A 171 -6.96 12.04 8.96
CA PRO A 171 -7.69 11.83 10.22
C PRO A 171 -8.12 13.14 10.87
N GLN A 172 -7.27 14.18 10.82
CA GLN A 172 -7.56 15.49 11.40
C GLN A 172 -8.68 16.21 10.65
N ILE A 173 -8.69 16.11 9.31
CA ILE A 173 -9.75 16.68 8.48
C ILE A 173 -11.10 16.00 8.78
N VAL A 174 -11.12 14.67 8.85
CA VAL A 174 -12.34 13.90 9.16
C VAL A 174 -12.84 14.22 10.57
N LYS A 175 -11.93 14.35 11.54
CA LYS A 175 -12.26 14.71 12.92
C LYS A 175 -12.88 16.10 13.02
N ALA A 176 -12.26 17.11 12.42
CA ALA A 176 -12.78 18.48 12.39
C ALA A 176 -14.19 18.53 11.77
N TYR A 177 -14.42 17.82 10.67
CA TYR A 177 -15.74 17.71 10.05
C TYR A 177 -16.77 17.05 10.97
N SER A 178 -16.41 15.94 11.60
CA SER A 178 -17.32 15.20 12.49
C SER A 178 -17.69 15.95 13.78
N GLN A 179 -16.82 16.89 14.20
CA GLN A 179 -17.03 17.75 15.36
C GLN A 179 -17.79 19.04 15.04
N GLY A 180 -18.07 19.29 13.72
CA GLY A 180 -18.73 20.53 13.27
C GLY A 180 -17.83 21.75 13.26
N GLU A 181 -16.51 21.59 13.42
CA GLU A 181 -15.50 22.65 13.38
C GLU A 181 -15.19 23.05 11.92
N TYR A 182 -16.13 23.65 11.22
CA TYR A 182 -16.02 23.91 9.79
C TYR A 182 -14.88 24.88 9.43
N ASP A 183 -14.60 25.88 10.26
CA ASP A 183 -13.48 26.81 10.02
C ASP A 183 -12.14 26.08 10.03
N ARG A 184 -11.94 25.21 11.00
CA ARG A 184 -10.75 24.35 11.10
C ARG A 184 -10.67 23.33 9.97
N PHE A 185 -11.81 22.77 9.58
CA PHE A 185 -11.91 21.84 8.45
C PHE A 185 -11.44 22.51 7.16
N PHE A 186 -11.94 23.72 6.84
CA PHE A 186 -11.53 24.43 5.64
C PHE A 186 -10.07 24.91 5.68
N ASP A 187 -9.57 25.33 6.85
CA ASP A 187 -8.16 25.69 7.02
C ASP A 187 -7.25 24.48 6.77
N LEU A 188 -7.56 23.30 7.33
CA LEU A 188 -6.80 22.06 7.11
C LEU A 188 -6.80 21.66 5.64
N ILE A 189 -7.93 21.73 4.96
CA ILE A 189 -8.01 21.42 3.51
C ILE A 189 -7.15 22.40 2.72
N SER A 190 -7.27 23.71 2.99
CA SER A 190 -6.52 24.75 2.30
C SER A 190 -5.01 24.56 2.46
N ARG A 191 -4.54 24.32 3.69
CA ARG A 191 -3.12 24.06 3.97
C ARG A 191 -2.65 22.79 3.28
N THR A 192 -3.41 21.69 3.40
CA THR A 192 -3.04 20.41 2.77
C THR A 192 -2.96 20.54 1.26
N SER A 193 -3.90 21.25 0.63
CA SER A 193 -3.90 21.50 -0.81
C SER A 193 -2.71 22.35 -1.26
N LYS A 194 -2.41 23.45 -0.53
CA LYS A 194 -1.24 24.31 -0.83
C LYS A 194 0.07 23.54 -0.73
N PHE A 195 0.26 22.76 0.34
CA PHE A 195 1.44 21.93 0.49
C PHE A 195 1.54 20.86 -0.59
N SER A 196 0.45 20.17 -0.90
CA SER A 196 0.42 19.17 -1.97
C SER A 196 0.80 19.76 -3.32
N PHE A 197 0.30 20.96 -3.63
CA PHE A 197 0.65 21.68 -4.86
C PHE A 197 2.10 22.14 -4.89
N SER A 198 2.65 22.55 -3.75
CA SER A 198 4.04 23.00 -3.65
C SER A 198 5.06 21.87 -3.76
N LEU A 199 4.65 20.61 -3.55
CA LEU A 199 5.50 19.41 -3.62
C LEU A 199 5.55 18.77 -5.02
N ILE A 200 4.68 19.19 -5.94
CA ILE A 200 4.63 18.75 -7.34
C ILE A 200 5.31 19.76 -8.25
#